data_222b66a3f182fcd0896c1da2c4cd9dd5
#
_entry.id   222b66a3f182fcd0896c1da2c4cd9dd5
#
_cell.length_a   1.000
_cell.length_b   1.000
_cell.length_c   1.000
_cell.angle_alpha   90.00
_cell.angle_beta   90.00
_cell.angle_gamma   90.00
#
_symmetry.space_group_name_H-M   'P 1'
#
loop_
_entity.id
_entity.type
_entity.pdbx_description
1 polymer ?
#
loop_
_entity_poly.entity_id
_entity_poly.type
_entity_poly.pdbx_seq_one_letter_code
_entity_poly.pdbx_strand_id
1 'polypeptide(L)'
;MTTQKTTHLTLDRILARIGAAGLRLDHMNAVEAGAGNISVSVTADAGELGLAEHLPQAHPGTKLPLSAPALAGRTVFVTGSGCRLRDIAGAPEANVSAFVIDDGGATGTWYTHPKREYQRPTSEFNSHLAVHNDQVERRAVGFQSVIHAQPPYLVQLSHMRDIRSTKELNRRILRWEPETIVQLPAGIEVLDFMVPGSQMLMESTVKALRDHVMVMWSKHGIMVRSDTDPLAAVDKVEYAETGAMYEVRNLMTGGLGEGVTTDELRAVARAFNVPTDLL
;
A
#
# COMPACT_ATOMS: atom_id res chain seq x y z
N MET A 1 31.41 10.89 5.02
CA MET A 1 30.92 10.09 3.89
C MET A 1 30.81 8.64 4.35
N THR A 2 29.67 8.26 4.85
CA THR A 2 29.37 6.88 5.28
C THR A 2 28.84 6.14 4.05
N THR A 3 29.66 5.24 3.51
CA THR A 3 29.26 4.30 2.44
C THR A 3 28.09 3.47 2.97
N GLN A 4 26.87 3.81 2.55
CA GLN A 4 25.72 2.90 2.70
C GLN A 4 26.10 1.59 1.98
N LYS A 5 26.29 0.53 2.77
CA LYS A 5 26.35 -0.84 2.24
C LYS A 5 25.06 -1.04 1.44
N THR A 6 25.18 -1.20 0.14
CA THR A 6 24.10 -1.68 -0.72
C THR A 6 23.74 -3.07 -0.21
N THR A 7 22.76 -3.17 0.65
CA THR A 7 22.25 -4.46 1.11
C THR A 7 21.53 -5.07 -0.09
N HIS A 8 22.10 -6.12 -0.69
CA HIS A 8 21.50 -6.82 -1.81
C HIS A 8 20.05 -7.20 -1.46
N LEU A 9 19.13 -6.80 -2.31
CA LEU A 9 17.72 -7.14 -2.18
C LEU A 9 17.57 -8.63 -2.55
N THR A 10 17.34 -9.49 -1.54
CA THR A 10 17.13 -10.93 -1.75
C THR A 10 15.64 -11.24 -1.71
N LEU A 11 15.24 -12.33 -2.35
CA LEU A 11 13.87 -12.82 -2.34
C LEU A 11 13.37 -13.06 -0.89
N ASP A 12 14.18 -13.76 -0.07
CA ASP A 12 13.83 -14.01 1.34
C ASP A 12 13.54 -12.73 2.12
N ARG A 13 14.32 -11.68 1.88
CA ARG A 13 14.12 -10.39 2.52
C ARG A 13 12.81 -9.74 2.05
N ILE A 14 12.49 -9.81 0.76
CA ILE A 14 11.23 -9.27 0.23
C ILE A 14 10.05 -10.00 0.86
N LEU A 15 10.07 -11.35 0.84
CA LEU A 15 9.00 -12.17 1.40
C LEU A 15 8.85 -11.96 2.92
N ALA A 16 9.96 -11.90 3.67
CA ALA A 16 9.95 -11.60 5.09
C ALA A 16 9.34 -10.22 5.40
N ARG A 17 9.63 -9.21 4.59
CA ARG A 17 9.05 -7.85 4.76
C ARG A 17 7.57 -7.80 4.41
N ILE A 18 7.12 -8.52 3.38
CA ILE A 18 5.69 -8.68 3.06
C ILE A 18 4.97 -9.36 4.22
N GLY A 19 5.54 -10.46 4.76
CA GLY A 19 4.97 -11.19 5.90
C GLY A 19 4.88 -10.33 7.16
N ALA A 20 5.96 -9.59 7.49
CA ALA A 20 5.96 -8.68 8.64
C ALA A 20 4.93 -7.55 8.50
N ALA A 21 4.75 -7.01 7.29
CA ALA A 21 3.72 -6.01 7.00
C ALA A 21 2.31 -6.61 7.20
N GLY A 22 2.07 -7.83 6.71
CA GLY A 22 0.81 -8.54 6.91
C GLY A 22 0.46 -8.76 8.39
N LEU A 23 1.44 -9.18 9.20
CA LEU A 23 1.26 -9.35 10.65
C LEU A 23 0.94 -8.03 11.36
N ARG A 24 1.62 -6.93 11.03
CA ARG A 24 1.34 -5.63 11.64
C ARG A 24 -0.06 -5.13 11.31
N LEU A 25 -0.49 -5.29 10.05
CA LEU A 25 -1.85 -4.94 9.63
C LEU A 25 -2.92 -5.77 10.36
N ASP A 26 -2.67 -7.07 10.57
CA ASP A 26 -3.57 -7.94 11.34
C ASP A 26 -3.63 -7.52 12.82
N HIS A 27 -2.49 -7.19 13.45
CA HIS A 27 -2.43 -6.73 14.84
C HIS A 27 -3.21 -5.43 15.09
N MET A 28 -3.32 -4.54 14.09
CA MET A 28 -4.15 -3.33 14.18
C MET A 28 -5.58 -3.52 13.69
N ASN A 29 -5.98 -4.77 13.40
CA ASN A 29 -7.29 -5.12 12.82
C ASN A 29 -7.58 -4.41 11.50
N ALA A 30 -6.56 -4.07 10.74
CA ALA A 30 -6.70 -3.38 9.44
C ALA A 30 -6.95 -4.35 8.28
N VAL A 31 -7.12 -5.64 8.56
CA VAL A 31 -7.44 -6.69 7.58
C VAL A 31 -8.33 -7.75 8.23
N GLU A 32 -9.52 -7.99 7.66
CA GLU A 32 -10.42 -9.05 8.12
C GLU A 32 -10.30 -10.29 7.22
N ALA A 33 -10.30 -11.47 7.78
CA ALA A 33 -10.32 -12.73 7.05
C ALA A 33 -9.28 -12.74 5.90
N GLY A 34 -9.73 -12.79 4.65
CA GLY A 34 -8.91 -12.72 3.45
C GLY A 34 -8.92 -11.34 2.76
N ALA A 35 -9.31 -10.28 3.49
CA ALA A 35 -9.25 -8.91 3.00
C ALA A 35 -7.83 -8.35 3.08
N GLY A 36 -7.60 -7.28 2.32
CA GLY A 36 -6.27 -6.67 2.19
C GLY A 36 -5.34 -7.44 1.25
N ASN A 37 -4.38 -6.76 0.72
CA ASN A 37 -3.39 -7.34 -0.19
C ASN A 37 -2.14 -6.47 -0.27
N ILE A 38 -1.02 -7.09 -0.64
CA ILE A 38 0.29 -6.45 -0.72
C ILE A 38 0.94 -6.80 -2.06
N SER A 39 1.57 -5.82 -2.70
CA SER A 39 2.47 -6.07 -3.81
C SER A 39 3.79 -5.30 -3.65
N VAL A 40 4.86 -5.83 -4.26
CA VAL A 40 6.18 -5.20 -4.28
C VAL A 40 6.75 -5.30 -5.67
N SER A 41 7.12 -4.16 -6.27
CA SER A 41 7.83 -4.10 -7.56
C SER A 41 9.30 -3.79 -7.33
N VAL A 42 10.19 -4.55 -7.99
CA VAL A 42 11.64 -4.39 -7.94
C VAL A 42 12.26 -4.46 -9.34
N THR A 43 13.42 -3.84 -9.51
CA THR A 43 14.18 -3.88 -10.80
C THR A 43 14.90 -5.20 -11.03
N ALA A 44 15.14 -6.01 -9.98
CA ALA A 44 15.83 -7.29 -10.10
C ALA A 44 15.02 -8.30 -10.93
N ASP A 45 15.68 -9.04 -11.78
CA ASP A 45 15.07 -10.08 -12.61
C ASP A 45 14.92 -11.44 -11.88
N ALA A 46 14.33 -12.41 -12.55
CA ALA A 46 14.07 -13.74 -11.99
C ALA A 46 15.34 -14.47 -11.55
N GLY A 47 16.44 -14.34 -12.31
CA GLY A 47 17.72 -15.00 -12.03
C GLY A 47 18.43 -14.37 -10.83
N GLU A 48 18.49 -13.04 -10.79
CA GLU A 48 19.07 -12.28 -9.67
C GLU A 48 18.37 -12.58 -8.35
N LEU A 49 17.06 -12.82 -8.39
CA LEU A 49 16.23 -13.12 -7.22
C LEU A 49 16.18 -14.61 -6.87
N GLY A 50 16.67 -15.52 -7.73
CA GLY A 50 16.55 -16.95 -7.53
C GLY A 50 15.09 -17.44 -7.51
N LEU A 51 14.20 -16.83 -8.31
CA LEU A 51 12.76 -17.12 -8.27
C LEU A 51 12.45 -18.60 -8.48
N ALA A 52 13.18 -19.29 -9.36
CA ALA A 52 12.94 -20.70 -9.66
C ALA A 52 13.22 -21.65 -8.49
N GLU A 53 14.04 -21.23 -7.52
CA GLU A 53 14.33 -22.02 -6.31
C GLU A 53 13.19 -21.95 -5.29
N HIS A 54 12.56 -20.79 -5.18
CA HIS A 54 11.49 -20.53 -4.18
C HIS A 54 10.08 -20.68 -4.78
N LEU A 55 9.90 -20.32 -6.06
CA LEU A 55 8.63 -20.38 -6.79
C LEU A 55 8.83 -21.18 -8.09
N PRO A 56 8.99 -22.51 -7.99
CA PRO A 56 9.48 -23.35 -9.09
C PRO A 56 8.50 -23.54 -10.27
N GLN A 57 7.25 -23.14 -10.14
CA GLN A 57 6.27 -23.26 -11.22
C GLN A 57 6.22 -21.96 -12.03
N ALA A 58 6.82 -21.96 -13.22
CA ALA A 58 6.76 -20.83 -14.15
C ALA A 58 5.65 -21.02 -15.19
N HIS A 59 4.82 -20.00 -15.36
CA HIS A 59 3.72 -19.92 -16.33
C HIS A 59 3.98 -18.76 -17.30
N PRO A 60 4.75 -18.98 -18.39
CA PRO A 60 5.10 -17.92 -19.34
C PRO A 60 3.89 -17.46 -20.15
N GLY A 61 3.92 -16.20 -20.60
CA GLY A 61 2.86 -15.61 -21.44
C GLY A 61 1.54 -15.40 -20.70
N THR A 62 1.56 -15.39 -19.37
CA THR A 62 0.36 -15.09 -18.56
C THR A 62 -0.07 -13.65 -18.80
N LYS A 63 -1.34 -13.46 -19.21
CA LYS A 63 -1.90 -12.12 -19.45
C LYS A 63 -1.99 -11.33 -18.15
N LEU A 64 -1.55 -10.08 -18.20
CA LEU A 64 -1.74 -9.12 -17.11
C LEU A 64 -3.14 -8.51 -17.16
N PRO A 65 -3.68 -8.02 -16.03
CA PRO A 65 -5.01 -7.39 -15.99
C PRO A 65 -5.06 -6.07 -16.77
N LEU A 66 -3.90 -5.46 -17.06
CA LEU A 66 -3.74 -4.27 -17.89
C LEU A 66 -2.33 -4.26 -18.49
N SER A 67 -2.10 -3.40 -19.49
CA SER A 67 -0.75 -3.17 -20.03
C SER A 67 0.06 -2.29 -19.09
N ALA A 68 1.27 -2.74 -18.73
CA ALA A 68 2.18 -2.09 -17.80
C ALA A 68 3.61 -1.97 -18.40
N PRO A 69 3.79 -1.23 -19.50
CA PRO A 69 5.05 -1.20 -20.26
C PRO A 69 6.22 -0.61 -19.46
N ALA A 70 6.00 0.29 -18.51
CA ALA A 70 7.06 0.81 -17.66
C ALA A 70 7.64 -0.25 -16.69
N LEU A 71 6.93 -1.36 -16.50
CA LEU A 71 7.38 -2.48 -15.69
C LEU A 71 8.10 -3.58 -16.47
N ALA A 72 8.32 -3.42 -17.78
CA ALA A 72 9.05 -4.41 -18.59
C ALA A 72 10.39 -4.80 -17.95
N GLY A 73 10.67 -6.11 -17.86
CA GLY A 73 11.85 -6.67 -17.21
C GLY A 73 11.86 -6.66 -15.68
N ARG A 74 10.87 -6.05 -15.03
CA ARG A 74 10.78 -5.98 -13.56
C ARG A 74 10.05 -7.19 -12.98
N THR A 75 10.36 -7.47 -11.71
CA THR A 75 9.63 -8.46 -10.92
C THR A 75 8.60 -7.77 -10.03
N VAL A 76 7.35 -8.24 -10.07
CA VAL A 76 6.25 -7.79 -9.22
C VAL A 76 5.77 -8.95 -8.37
N PHE A 77 6.02 -8.89 -7.06
CA PHE A 77 5.44 -9.80 -6.07
C PHE A 77 4.02 -9.37 -5.75
N VAL A 78 3.12 -10.32 -5.53
CA VAL A 78 1.72 -10.03 -5.19
C VAL A 78 1.09 -11.17 -4.41
N THR A 79 0.29 -10.83 -3.42
CA THR A 79 -0.47 -11.79 -2.61
C THR A 79 -1.57 -12.45 -3.42
N GLY A 80 -1.84 -13.72 -3.11
CA GLY A 80 -2.90 -14.52 -3.73
C GLY A 80 -4.31 -14.09 -3.30
N SER A 81 -5.29 -14.34 -4.16
CA SER A 81 -6.70 -14.05 -3.88
C SER A 81 -7.21 -14.94 -2.73
N GLY A 82 -7.77 -14.33 -1.68
CA GLY A 82 -8.31 -15.02 -0.50
C GLY A 82 -7.26 -15.42 0.53
N CYS A 83 -5.97 -15.17 0.28
CA CYS A 83 -4.92 -15.35 1.28
C CYS A 83 -5.11 -14.38 2.44
N ARG A 84 -4.77 -14.85 3.64
CA ARG A 84 -4.81 -14.01 4.84
C ARG A 84 -3.43 -13.40 5.05
N LEU A 85 -3.35 -12.09 5.19
CA LEU A 85 -2.06 -11.41 5.31
C LEU A 85 -1.24 -11.86 6.51
N ARG A 86 -1.90 -12.26 7.62
CA ARG A 86 -1.23 -12.81 8.82
C ARG A 86 -0.52 -14.14 8.59
N ASP A 87 -0.94 -14.92 7.59
CA ASP A 87 -0.39 -16.26 7.34
C ASP A 87 0.90 -16.21 6.48
N ILE A 88 1.16 -15.06 5.82
CA ILE A 88 2.30 -14.89 4.91
C ILE A 88 3.64 -15.10 5.62
N ALA A 89 3.80 -14.58 6.85
CA ALA A 89 5.06 -14.70 7.60
C ALA A 89 5.44 -16.16 7.89
N GLY A 90 4.44 -17.03 8.05
CA GLY A 90 4.65 -18.45 8.33
C GLY A 90 4.78 -19.31 7.07
N ALA A 91 4.22 -18.89 5.95
CA ALA A 91 4.20 -19.63 4.68
C ALA A 91 4.17 -18.67 3.48
N PRO A 92 5.24 -17.89 3.23
CA PRO A 92 5.25 -16.90 2.17
C PRO A 92 5.02 -17.52 0.80
N GLU A 93 5.60 -18.69 0.52
CA GLU A 93 5.46 -19.42 -0.74
C GLU A 93 4.02 -19.93 -1.02
N ALA A 94 3.23 -20.13 0.03
CA ALA A 94 1.83 -20.53 -0.09
C ALA A 94 0.91 -19.33 -0.41
N ASN A 95 1.34 -18.10 -0.12
CA ASN A 95 0.50 -16.91 -0.13
C ASN A 95 0.93 -15.82 -1.12
N VAL A 96 2.16 -15.86 -1.62
CA VAL A 96 2.73 -14.85 -2.52
C VAL A 96 3.18 -15.47 -3.82
N SER A 97 2.94 -14.79 -4.93
CA SER A 97 3.49 -15.11 -6.26
C SER A 97 4.32 -13.96 -6.80
N ALA A 98 5.04 -14.20 -7.89
CA ALA A 98 5.80 -13.18 -8.60
C ALA A 98 5.47 -13.18 -10.09
N PHE A 99 5.43 -12.00 -10.69
CA PHE A 99 5.37 -11.81 -12.14
C PHE A 99 6.66 -11.16 -12.61
N VAL A 100 7.33 -11.76 -13.57
CA VAL A 100 8.37 -11.08 -14.37
C VAL A 100 7.67 -10.55 -15.62
N ILE A 101 7.65 -9.25 -15.78
CA ILE A 101 6.86 -8.57 -16.81
C ILE A 101 7.62 -8.65 -18.14
N ASP A 102 6.95 -9.16 -19.20
CA ASP A 102 7.53 -9.26 -20.53
C ASP A 102 7.68 -7.88 -21.19
N ASP A 103 8.49 -7.82 -22.26
CA ASP A 103 8.62 -6.66 -23.12
C ASP A 103 7.24 -6.23 -23.65
N GLY A 104 6.96 -4.92 -23.56
CA GLY A 104 5.64 -4.37 -23.94
C GLY A 104 4.58 -4.41 -22.85
N GLY A 105 4.79 -5.13 -21.73
CA GLY A 105 3.99 -5.04 -20.50
C GLY A 105 2.59 -5.64 -20.58
N ALA A 106 2.22 -6.39 -21.63
CA ALA A 106 0.90 -6.99 -21.77
C ALA A 106 0.79 -8.39 -21.14
N THR A 107 1.92 -9.07 -21.03
CA THR A 107 2.07 -10.41 -20.47
C THR A 107 3.25 -10.46 -19.50
N GLY A 108 3.39 -11.57 -18.81
CA GLY A 108 4.54 -11.85 -17.97
C GLY A 108 4.67 -13.34 -17.68
N THR A 109 5.81 -13.74 -17.14
CA THR A 109 5.96 -15.08 -16.59
C THR A 109 5.50 -15.05 -15.13
N TRP A 110 4.45 -15.81 -14.83
CA TRP A 110 3.92 -15.94 -13.47
C TRP A 110 4.60 -17.08 -12.74
N TYR A 111 5.30 -16.79 -11.66
CA TYR A 111 5.99 -17.73 -10.80
C TYR A 111 5.18 -18.05 -9.57
N THR A 112 4.95 -19.33 -9.29
CA THR A 112 4.16 -19.81 -8.15
C THR A 112 4.83 -21.01 -7.48
N HIS A 113 4.38 -21.32 -6.26
CA HIS A 113 4.81 -22.51 -5.54
C HIS A 113 3.74 -23.63 -5.61
N PRO A 114 4.11 -24.94 -5.67
CA PRO A 114 3.13 -26.04 -5.66
C PRO A 114 2.21 -26.06 -4.45
N LYS A 115 2.66 -25.52 -3.31
CA LYS A 115 1.87 -25.41 -2.06
C LYS A 115 0.98 -24.16 -2.01
N ARG A 116 0.86 -23.39 -3.12
CA ARG A 116 0.05 -22.19 -3.10
C ARG A 116 -1.41 -22.48 -2.70
N GLU A 117 -1.96 -21.61 -1.86
CA GLU A 117 -3.35 -21.69 -1.38
C GLU A 117 -4.34 -20.85 -2.19
N TYR A 118 -3.91 -20.33 -3.34
CA TYR A 118 -4.70 -19.46 -4.21
C TYR A 118 -4.63 -19.96 -5.67
N GLN A 119 -5.62 -19.57 -6.47
CA GLN A 119 -5.68 -19.91 -7.91
C GLN A 119 -5.30 -18.74 -8.82
N ARG A 120 -5.30 -17.52 -8.29
CA ARG A 120 -5.02 -16.27 -9.01
C ARG A 120 -4.48 -15.21 -8.04
N PRO A 121 -3.80 -14.17 -8.54
CA PRO A 121 -3.46 -13.00 -7.73
C PRO A 121 -4.71 -12.37 -7.13
N THR A 122 -4.52 -11.46 -6.15
CA THR A 122 -5.61 -10.66 -5.60
C THR A 122 -6.53 -10.08 -6.69
N SER A 123 -7.83 -9.95 -6.41
CA SER A 123 -8.81 -9.36 -7.32
C SER A 123 -8.52 -7.89 -7.66
N GLU A 124 -7.69 -7.22 -6.87
CA GLU A 124 -7.28 -5.82 -7.05
C GLU A 124 -5.90 -5.67 -7.70
N PHE A 125 -5.39 -6.76 -8.30
CA PHE A 125 -4.08 -6.73 -8.96
C PHE A 125 -4.00 -5.67 -10.07
N ASN A 126 -5.12 -5.36 -10.73
CA ASN A 126 -5.19 -4.25 -11.68
C ASN A 126 -4.78 -2.91 -11.04
N SER A 127 -5.32 -2.57 -9.86
CA SER A 127 -4.98 -1.34 -9.14
C SER A 127 -3.51 -1.31 -8.71
N HIS A 128 -3.00 -2.43 -8.16
CA HIS A 128 -1.60 -2.56 -7.77
C HIS A 128 -0.66 -2.35 -8.97
N LEU A 129 -0.91 -3.08 -10.05
CA LEU A 129 -0.07 -3.04 -11.24
C LEU A 129 -0.08 -1.66 -11.91
N ALA A 130 -1.28 -1.04 -11.98
CA ALA A 130 -1.43 0.32 -12.53
C ALA A 130 -0.66 1.37 -11.72
N VAL A 131 -0.71 1.28 -10.37
CA VAL A 131 0.06 2.17 -9.49
C VAL A 131 1.56 1.96 -9.69
N HIS A 132 2.03 0.71 -9.70
CA HIS A 132 3.45 0.42 -9.96
C HIS A 132 3.90 0.99 -11.31
N ASN A 133 3.12 0.76 -12.36
CA ASN A 133 3.44 1.24 -13.72
C ASN A 133 3.54 2.78 -13.77
N ASP A 134 2.53 3.50 -13.26
CA ASP A 134 2.51 4.97 -13.25
C ASP A 134 3.68 5.55 -12.46
N GLN A 135 4.00 4.98 -11.30
CA GLN A 135 5.08 5.49 -10.45
C GLN A 135 6.46 5.21 -11.04
N VAL A 136 6.68 4.05 -11.66
CA VAL A 136 7.92 3.75 -12.37
C VAL A 136 8.09 4.64 -13.58
N GLU A 137 7.03 4.83 -14.39
CA GLU A 137 7.04 5.72 -15.56
C GLU A 137 7.39 7.17 -15.19
N ARG A 138 6.79 7.68 -14.11
CA ARG A 138 6.93 9.09 -13.70
C ARG A 138 8.19 9.40 -12.92
N ARG A 139 8.68 8.46 -12.11
CA ARG A 139 9.72 8.73 -11.11
C ARG A 139 10.90 7.76 -11.16
N ALA A 140 10.87 6.76 -12.04
CA ALA A 140 11.92 5.75 -12.21
C ALA A 140 12.31 5.06 -10.88
N VAL A 141 11.33 4.82 -9.99
CA VAL A 141 11.58 4.18 -8.69
C VAL A 141 12.10 2.75 -8.87
N GLY A 142 13.20 2.39 -8.18
CA GLY A 142 13.80 1.06 -8.24
C GLY A 142 13.07 0.01 -7.43
N PHE A 143 12.44 0.43 -6.34
CA PHE A 143 11.63 -0.39 -5.44
C PHE A 143 10.31 0.34 -5.14
N GLN A 144 9.21 -0.40 -5.09
CA GLN A 144 7.94 0.13 -4.59
C GLN A 144 7.10 -0.97 -3.97
N SER A 145 6.52 -0.70 -2.82
CA SER A 145 5.42 -1.48 -2.23
C SER A 145 4.10 -0.75 -2.37
N VAL A 146 3.03 -1.50 -2.58
CA VAL A 146 1.64 -1.03 -2.57
C VAL A 146 0.84 -1.97 -1.68
N ILE A 147 0.07 -1.40 -0.77
CA ILE A 147 -0.74 -2.13 0.20
C ILE A 147 -2.17 -1.62 0.13
N HIS A 148 -3.14 -2.53 0.01
CA HIS A 148 -4.53 -2.27 0.34
C HIS A 148 -4.84 -2.85 1.72
N ALA A 149 -5.50 -2.07 2.56
CA ALA A 149 -5.93 -2.45 3.90
C ALA A 149 -7.29 -1.78 4.25
N GLN A 150 -7.92 -2.27 5.30
CA GLN A 150 -9.24 -1.82 5.76
C GLN A 150 -9.18 -1.37 7.24
N PRO A 151 -8.38 -0.34 7.57
CA PRO A 151 -8.24 0.15 8.92
C PRO A 151 -9.59 0.64 9.46
N PRO A 152 -10.09 0.08 10.59
CA PRO A 152 -11.50 0.17 10.96
C PRO A 152 -11.96 1.59 11.28
N TYR A 153 -11.15 2.40 11.93
CA TYR A 153 -11.56 3.77 12.29
C TYR A 153 -11.52 4.72 11.09
N LEU A 154 -10.53 4.58 10.21
CA LEU A 154 -10.51 5.31 8.93
C LEU A 154 -11.72 4.94 8.07
N VAL A 155 -12.01 3.64 7.94
CA VAL A 155 -13.19 3.17 7.21
C VAL A 155 -14.47 3.73 7.85
N GLN A 156 -14.58 3.69 9.18
CA GLN A 156 -15.73 4.25 9.90
C GLN A 156 -15.92 5.74 9.61
N LEU A 157 -14.85 6.55 9.65
CA LEU A 157 -14.93 7.98 9.32
C LEU A 157 -15.40 8.20 7.88
N SER A 158 -14.99 7.34 6.94
CA SER A 158 -15.38 7.43 5.54
C SER A 158 -16.88 7.17 5.28
N HIS A 159 -17.59 6.57 6.23
CA HIS A 159 -19.05 6.46 6.19
C HIS A 159 -19.77 7.75 6.59
N MET A 160 -19.10 8.65 7.31
CA MET A 160 -19.68 9.90 7.80
C MET A 160 -19.67 10.96 6.69
N ARG A 161 -20.84 11.37 6.21
CA ARG A 161 -20.98 12.28 5.06
C ARG A 161 -20.19 13.58 5.22
N ASP A 162 -20.25 14.18 6.43
CA ASP A 162 -19.64 15.48 6.72
C ASP A 162 -18.11 15.40 6.89
N ILE A 163 -17.55 14.20 6.99
CA ILE A 163 -16.10 13.96 7.15
C ILE A 163 -15.49 13.46 5.85
N ARG A 164 -16.28 12.82 4.99
CA ARG A 164 -15.85 12.16 3.75
C ARG A 164 -15.50 13.14 2.64
N SER A 165 -14.51 13.96 2.88
CA SER A 165 -13.82 14.77 1.87
C SER A 165 -12.35 14.85 2.22
N THR A 166 -11.48 15.01 1.23
CA THR A 166 -10.03 15.13 1.42
C THR A 166 -9.69 16.17 2.48
N LYS A 167 -10.26 17.37 2.37
CA LYS A 167 -10.01 18.45 3.31
C LYS A 167 -10.46 18.10 4.74
N GLU A 168 -11.70 17.63 4.88
CA GLU A 168 -12.28 17.42 6.21
C GLU A 168 -11.69 16.20 6.90
N LEU A 169 -11.46 15.08 6.18
CA LEU A 169 -10.80 13.91 6.75
C LEU A 169 -9.43 14.29 7.31
N ASN A 170 -8.58 14.95 6.50
CA ASN A 170 -7.24 15.33 6.94
C ASN A 170 -7.28 16.30 8.14
N ARG A 171 -8.16 17.31 8.11
CA ARG A 171 -8.36 18.22 9.24
C ARG A 171 -8.71 17.47 10.53
N ARG A 172 -9.48 16.38 10.42
CA ARG A 172 -9.94 15.59 11.58
C ARG A 172 -8.88 14.66 12.13
N ILE A 173 -8.10 14.00 11.28
CA ILE A 173 -7.13 12.98 11.74
C ILE A 173 -5.78 13.59 12.12
N LEU A 174 -5.30 14.63 11.39
CA LEU A 174 -3.97 15.19 11.63
C LEU A 174 -3.82 15.88 12.99
N ARG A 175 -4.91 16.33 13.57
CA ARG A 175 -4.89 17.03 14.86
C ARG A 175 -4.66 16.13 16.08
N TRP A 176 -4.55 14.83 15.91
CA TRP A 176 -4.42 13.93 17.06
C TRP A 176 -3.00 13.44 17.32
N GLU A 177 -2.17 13.46 16.32
CA GLU A 177 -0.80 12.95 16.37
C GLU A 177 0.13 13.93 15.64
N PRO A 178 1.09 14.57 16.32
CA PRO A 178 1.97 15.55 15.68
C PRO A 178 2.85 14.94 14.59
N GLU A 179 3.19 13.64 14.68
CA GLU A 179 3.99 12.93 13.69
C GLU A 179 3.21 12.57 12.41
N THR A 180 1.88 12.57 12.45
CA THR A 180 1.06 12.18 11.29
C THR A 180 1.35 13.08 10.08
N ILE A 181 1.54 14.39 10.28
CA ILE A 181 1.88 15.32 9.19
C ILE A 181 3.27 15.07 8.60
N VAL A 182 4.19 14.49 9.39
CA VAL A 182 5.53 14.11 8.94
C VAL A 182 5.44 12.87 8.04
N GLN A 183 4.59 11.92 8.39
CA GLN A 183 4.39 10.68 7.63
C GLN A 183 3.50 10.87 6.39
N LEU A 184 2.55 11.80 6.46
CA LEU A 184 1.56 12.08 5.42
C LEU A 184 1.54 13.59 5.09
N PRO A 185 2.64 14.15 4.55
CA PRO A 185 2.76 15.58 4.31
C PRO A 185 1.72 16.15 3.33
N ALA A 186 1.26 15.34 2.38
CA ALA A 186 0.17 15.68 1.46
C ALA A 186 -1.21 15.22 1.97
N GLY A 187 -1.26 14.56 3.14
CA GLY A 187 -2.48 13.95 3.66
C GLY A 187 -2.93 12.71 2.90
N ILE A 188 -4.19 12.38 3.08
CA ILE A 188 -4.89 11.26 2.44
C ILE A 188 -5.88 11.84 1.43
N GLU A 189 -5.80 11.43 0.16
CA GLU A 189 -6.84 11.75 -0.81
C GLU A 189 -8.07 10.87 -0.57
N VAL A 190 -9.26 11.45 -0.64
CA VAL A 190 -10.52 10.72 -0.43
C VAL A 190 -11.26 10.56 -1.74
N LEU A 191 -11.45 9.33 -2.17
CA LEU A 191 -12.27 8.97 -3.32
C LEU A 191 -13.67 8.56 -2.88
N ASP A 192 -14.67 8.94 -3.66
CA ASP A 192 -16.03 8.43 -3.48
C ASP A 192 -16.08 6.92 -3.64
N PHE A 193 -17.18 6.31 -3.14
CA PHE A 193 -17.37 4.88 -3.29
C PHE A 193 -17.40 4.45 -4.75
N MET A 194 -16.56 3.50 -5.08
CA MET A 194 -16.51 2.80 -6.37
C MET A 194 -16.45 1.29 -6.11
N VAL A 195 -16.92 0.51 -7.07
CA VAL A 195 -16.94 -0.96 -6.95
C VAL A 195 -15.50 -1.48 -6.85
N PRO A 196 -15.17 -2.32 -5.83
CA PRO A 196 -13.85 -2.92 -5.69
C PRO A 196 -13.38 -3.63 -6.97
N GLY A 197 -12.12 -3.43 -7.36
CA GLY A 197 -11.54 -4.01 -8.56
C GLY A 197 -12.01 -3.38 -9.89
N SER A 198 -12.89 -2.37 -9.86
CA SER A 198 -13.36 -1.69 -11.08
C SER A 198 -12.26 -0.85 -11.74
N GLN A 199 -12.36 -0.67 -13.05
CA GLN A 199 -11.48 0.22 -13.80
C GLN A 199 -11.53 1.65 -13.27
N MET A 200 -12.72 2.16 -12.94
CA MET A 200 -12.89 3.51 -12.38
C MET A 200 -12.13 3.69 -11.08
N LEU A 201 -12.19 2.70 -10.17
CA LEU A 201 -11.43 2.75 -8.90
C LEU A 201 -9.93 2.74 -9.16
N MET A 202 -9.47 1.87 -10.06
CA MET A 202 -8.06 1.80 -10.46
C MET A 202 -7.55 3.13 -11.01
N GLU A 203 -8.22 3.73 -11.99
CA GLU A 203 -7.82 4.99 -12.63
C GLU A 203 -7.80 6.16 -11.63
N SER A 204 -8.84 6.25 -10.78
CA SER A 204 -8.93 7.27 -9.73
C SER A 204 -7.83 7.10 -8.68
N THR A 205 -7.52 5.86 -8.31
CA THR A 205 -6.43 5.52 -7.37
C THR A 205 -5.07 5.92 -7.91
N VAL A 206 -4.78 5.59 -9.18
CA VAL A 206 -3.53 5.99 -9.85
C VAL A 206 -3.38 7.51 -9.83
N LYS A 207 -4.44 8.23 -10.21
CA LYS A 207 -4.43 9.70 -10.23
C LYS A 207 -4.15 10.28 -8.83
N ALA A 208 -4.82 9.77 -7.80
CA ALA A 208 -4.68 10.22 -6.42
C ALA A 208 -3.25 9.96 -5.88
N LEU A 209 -2.70 8.77 -6.15
CA LEU A 209 -1.37 8.39 -5.68
C LEU A 209 -0.21 9.04 -6.44
N ARG A 210 -0.46 9.93 -7.39
CA ARG A 210 0.58 10.79 -7.99
C ARG A 210 1.08 11.84 -7.00
N ASP A 211 0.15 12.46 -6.29
CA ASP A 211 0.42 13.57 -5.39
C ASP A 211 0.38 13.13 -3.90
N HIS A 212 -0.31 12.05 -3.60
CA HIS A 212 -0.44 11.48 -2.27
C HIS A 212 0.30 10.13 -2.16
N VAL A 213 0.63 9.72 -0.94
CA VAL A 213 1.17 8.37 -0.66
C VAL A 213 0.09 7.41 -0.17
N MET A 214 -1.06 7.95 0.21
CA MET A 214 -2.23 7.19 0.69
C MET A 214 -3.52 7.76 0.09
N VAL A 215 -4.43 6.88 -0.29
CA VAL A 215 -5.78 7.20 -0.77
C VAL A 215 -6.81 6.42 0.03
N MET A 216 -7.91 7.10 0.42
CA MET A 216 -9.08 6.48 1.03
C MET A 216 -10.08 6.10 -0.06
N TRP A 217 -10.44 4.83 -0.12
CA TRP A 217 -11.60 4.33 -0.86
C TRP A 217 -12.81 4.36 0.07
N SER A 218 -13.62 5.39 -0.03
CA SER A 218 -14.75 5.61 0.89
C SER A 218 -15.59 4.36 1.08
N LYS A 219 -15.85 3.98 2.34
CA LYS A 219 -16.66 2.82 2.76
C LYS A 219 -16.06 1.46 2.37
N HIS A 220 -14.75 1.42 2.09
CA HIS A 220 -14.07 0.20 1.67
C HIS A 220 -12.73 0.03 2.42
N GLY A 221 -11.79 0.94 2.25
CA GLY A 221 -10.46 0.82 2.83
C GLY A 221 -9.52 1.89 2.30
N ILE A 222 -8.23 1.61 2.36
CA ILE A 222 -7.18 2.50 1.83
C ILE A 222 -6.27 1.77 0.86
N MET A 223 -5.62 2.54 -0.02
CA MET A 223 -4.41 2.06 -0.70
C MET A 223 -3.26 3.01 -0.37
N VAL A 224 -2.12 2.45 0.02
CA VAL A 224 -0.92 3.19 0.41
C VAL A 224 0.29 2.65 -0.32
N ARG A 225 1.24 3.54 -0.66
CA ARG A 225 2.50 3.17 -1.30
C ARG A 225 3.72 3.61 -0.48
N SER A 226 4.82 2.88 -0.66
CA SER A 226 6.15 3.27 -0.20
C SER A 226 7.20 2.89 -1.24
N ASP A 227 8.20 3.75 -1.44
CA ASP A 227 9.28 3.50 -2.39
C ASP A 227 10.54 2.89 -1.72
N THR A 228 10.41 2.49 -0.45
CA THR A 228 11.53 1.98 0.36
C THR A 228 11.27 0.60 0.97
N ASP A 229 10.08 0.38 1.54
CA ASP A 229 9.80 -0.84 2.32
C ASP A 229 8.28 -1.00 2.54
N PRO A 230 7.72 -2.24 2.53
CA PRO A 230 6.33 -2.48 2.92
C PRO A 230 6.02 -1.99 4.35
N LEU A 231 6.94 -2.14 5.30
CA LEU A 231 6.73 -1.66 6.67
C LEU A 231 6.63 -0.14 6.74
N ALA A 232 7.39 0.59 5.92
CA ALA A 232 7.24 2.04 5.83
C ALA A 232 5.87 2.48 5.27
N ALA A 233 5.20 1.65 4.49
CA ALA A 233 3.81 1.87 4.11
C ALA A 233 2.86 1.59 5.29
N VAL A 234 3.10 0.51 6.05
CA VAL A 234 2.32 0.19 7.27
C VAL A 234 2.45 1.27 8.33
N ASP A 235 3.66 1.83 8.55
CA ASP A 235 3.84 2.96 9.49
C ASP A 235 2.86 4.11 9.19
N LYS A 236 2.66 4.45 7.91
CA LYS A 236 1.70 5.49 7.51
C LYS A 236 0.26 5.11 7.84
N VAL A 237 -0.08 3.82 7.69
CA VAL A 237 -1.41 3.31 8.06
C VAL A 237 -1.62 3.44 9.57
N GLU A 238 -0.62 3.06 10.38
CA GLU A 238 -0.70 3.16 11.86
C GLU A 238 -0.95 4.59 12.32
N TYR A 239 -0.19 5.57 11.83
CA TYR A 239 -0.39 6.98 12.19
C TYR A 239 -1.78 7.47 11.79
N ALA A 240 -2.21 7.17 10.56
CA ALA A 240 -3.53 7.59 10.08
C ALA A 240 -4.67 6.94 10.88
N GLU A 241 -4.57 5.64 11.15
CA GLU A 241 -5.57 4.89 11.91
C GLU A 241 -5.61 5.31 13.38
N THR A 242 -4.47 5.62 13.99
CA THR A 242 -4.41 6.16 15.36
C THR A 242 -5.13 7.51 15.43
N GLY A 243 -4.86 8.42 14.49
CA GLY A 243 -5.57 9.69 14.40
C GLY A 243 -7.07 9.52 14.19
N ALA A 244 -7.47 8.58 13.34
CA ALA A 244 -8.88 8.25 13.13
C ALA A 244 -9.53 7.64 14.37
N MET A 245 -8.83 6.77 15.10
CA MET A 245 -9.30 6.20 16.36
C MET A 245 -9.58 7.30 17.40
N TYR A 246 -8.66 8.24 17.58
CA TYR A 246 -8.86 9.35 18.49
C TYR A 246 -10.03 10.24 18.06
N GLU A 247 -10.17 10.52 16.77
CA GLU A 247 -11.32 11.29 16.27
C GLU A 247 -12.66 10.58 16.53
N VAL A 248 -12.76 9.28 16.24
CA VAL A 248 -13.99 8.52 16.50
C VAL A 248 -14.34 8.53 18.00
N ARG A 249 -13.34 8.30 18.87
CA ARG A 249 -13.54 8.36 20.33
C ARG A 249 -13.95 9.74 20.81
N ASN A 250 -13.35 10.78 20.26
CA ASN A 250 -13.73 12.17 20.55
C ASN A 250 -15.19 12.45 20.15
N LEU A 251 -15.61 12.02 18.97
CA LEU A 251 -17.00 12.15 18.54
C LEU A 251 -17.98 11.39 19.46
N MET A 252 -17.61 10.19 19.92
CA MET A 252 -18.41 9.41 20.87
C MET A 252 -18.57 10.08 22.24
N THR A 253 -17.61 10.92 22.66
CA THR A 253 -17.62 11.65 23.92
C THR A 253 -18.13 13.09 23.82
N GLY A 254 -18.72 13.46 22.68
CA GLY A 254 -19.31 14.77 22.45
C GLY A 254 -18.40 15.81 21.82
N GLY A 255 -17.22 15.40 21.30
CA GLY A 255 -16.35 16.29 20.52
C GLY A 255 -15.58 17.33 21.32
N LEU A 256 -15.28 17.06 22.60
CA LEU A 256 -14.65 18.01 23.52
C LEU A 256 -13.12 18.13 23.38
N GLY A 257 -12.47 17.19 22.68
CA GLY A 257 -11.02 17.22 22.50
C GLY A 257 -10.58 18.34 21.56
N GLU A 258 -9.64 19.14 22.01
CA GLU A 258 -9.05 20.19 21.18
C GLU A 258 -8.11 19.62 20.11
N GLY A 259 -7.25 18.68 20.50
CA GLY A 259 -6.19 18.14 19.66
C GLY A 259 -5.06 19.15 19.47
N VAL A 260 -4.13 18.82 18.59
CA VAL A 260 -3.03 19.70 18.15
C VAL A 260 -3.62 20.78 17.26
N THR A 261 -3.35 22.05 17.58
CA THR A 261 -3.83 23.19 16.81
C THR A 261 -3.08 23.32 15.47
N THR A 262 -3.65 24.07 14.54
CA THR A 262 -2.99 24.34 13.24
C THR A 262 -1.63 25.00 13.42
N ASP A 263 -1.48 25.92 14.37
CA ASP A 263 -0.19 26.61 14.61
C ASP A 263 0.86 25.69 15.21
N GLU A 264 0.46 24.75 16.08
CA GLU A 264 1.32 23.69 16.58
C GLU A 264 1.73 22.73 15.47
N LEU A 265 0.82 22.30 14.62
CA LEU A 265 1.15 21.47 13.44
C LEU A 265 2.09 22.20 12.48
N ARG A 266 1.92 23.52 12.27
CA ARG A 266 2.86 24.33 11.50
C ARG A 266 4.25 24.37 12.15
N ALA A 267 4.32 24.42 13.49
CA ALA A 267 5.59 24.38 14.20
C ALA A 267 6.28 23.00 14.01
N VAL A 268 5.54 21.90 14.08
CA VAL A 268 6.03 20.56 13.77
C VAL A 268 6.54 20.47 12.33
N ALA A 269 5.74 20.90 11.35
CA ALA A 269 6.12 20.87 9.94
C ALA A 269 7.43 21.64 9.70
N ARG A 270 7.61 22.82 10.31
CA ARG A 270 8.86 23.59 10.24
C ARG A 270 10.03 22.86 10.90
N ALA A 271 9.83 22.28 12.10
CA ALA A 271 10.89 21.61 12.85
C ALA A 271 11.43 20.38 12.12
N PHE A 272 10.57 19.67 11.40
CA PHE A 272 10.92 18.47 10.61
C PHE A 272 11.18 18.76 9.12
N ASN A 273 11.15 20.05 8.69
CA ASN A 273 11.32 20.46 7.29
C ASN A 273 10.32 19.76 6.34
N VAL A 274 9.06 19.62 6.76
CA VAL A 274 8.00 18.96 5.99
C VAL A 274 7.32 20.00 5.08
N PRO A 275 7.42 19.87 3.76
CA PRO A 275 6.62 20.68 2.85
C PRO A 275 5.17 20.19 2.88
N THR A 276 4.22 21.08 3.20
CA THR A 276 2.80 20.71 3.25
C THR A 276 1.92 21.93 2.93
N ASP A 277 0.86 21.68 2.17
CA ASP A 277 -0.20 22.65 1.84
C ASP A 277 -1.48 22.38 2.64
N LEU A 278 -1.43 21.48 3.64
CA LEU A 278 -2.58 21.08 4.46
C LEU A 278 -2.94 22.05 5.59
N LEU A 279 -2.05 23.02 5.91
CA LEU A 279 -2.12 23.85 7.13
C LEU A 279 -2.37 25.32 6.85
#